data_3fe2563480ed1dd14ec6fb9deae0d3d1
#
_entry.id   3fe2563480ed1dd14ec6fb9deae0d3d1
#
_cell.length_a   1.000
_cell.length_b   1.000
_cell.length_c   1.000
_cell.angle_alpha   90.00
_cell.angle_beta   90.00
_cell.angle_gamma   90.00
#
_symmetry.space_group_name_H-M   'P 1'
#
loop_
_entity.id
_entity.type
_entity.pdbx_description
1 polymer ?
#
loop_
_entity_poly.entity_id
_entity_poly.type
_entity_poly.pdbx_seq_one_letter_code
_entity_poly.pdbx_strand_id
1 'polypeptide(L)'
;MSCSPGSILGLPAVIPSAAMRRVMEMVKRVAQTDASVLVTGESGVGKELVARALHEQSLRCNSPWVDLNCGALPEHLVESELFGFEKGAFSGATQTKQGLLELAHPGTLFLDEIGDLDSRLQVKLLRVLDGAPYYRLGGLKKISPNVRIVAGTRIMSVSRRRH
;
A
#
# COMPACT_ATOMS: atom_id res chain seq x y z
N MET A 1 -23.92 6.69 2.31
CA MET A 1 -24.06 5.51 1.42
C MET A 1 -23.27 4.38 2.03
N SER A 2 -23.93 3.33 2.46
CA SER A 2 -23.27 2.18 3.06
C SER A 2 -22.54 1.39 1.99
N CYS A 3 -21.25 1.12 2.17
CA CYS A 3 -20.54 0.13 1.37
C CYS A 3 -21.28 -1.22 1.51
N SER A 4 -21.87 -1.70 0.43
CA SER A 4 -22.62 -2.95 0.43
C SER A 4 -21.67 -4.14 0.64
N PRO A 5 -21.89 -4.99 1.66
CA PRO A 5 -21.11 -6.21 1.82
C PRO A 5 -21.62 -7.24 0.81
N GLY A 6 -20.93 -7.51 -0.27
CA GLY A 6 -21.37 -8.59 -1.14
C GLY A 6 -20.71 -8.76 -2.49
N SER A 7 -19.85 -7.85 -2.93
CA SER A 7 -19.17 -8.00 -4.22
C SER A 7 -17.72 -7.55 -4.08
N ILE A 8 -16.82 -8.47 -3.89
CA ILE A 8 -15.39 -8.20 -4.03
C ILE A 8 -15.11 -8.10 -5.52
N LEU A 9 -14.87 -6.87 -6.04
CA LEU A 9 -14.53 -6.57 -7.44
C LEU A 9 -15.57 -6.96 -8.50
N GLY A 10 -16.85 -7.14 -8.15
CA GLY A 10 -17.87 -7.53 -9.16
C GLY A 10 -17.64 -8.91 -9.80
N LEU A 11 -16.67 -9.68 -9.30
CA LEU A 11 -16.41 -11.03 -9.75
C LEU A 11 -17.26 -12.03 -8.93
N PRO A 12 -17.85 -13.08 -9.58
CA PRO A 12 -18.52 -14.12 -8.86
C PRO A 12 -17.54 -14.75 -7.87
N ALA A 13 -17.88 -14.76 -6.59
CA ALA A 13 -17.05 -15.31 -5.54
C ALA A 13 -16.78 -16.78 -5.85
N VAL A 14 -15.56 -17.08 -6.30
CA VAL A 14 -15.04 -18.45 -6.21
C VAL A 14 -15.11 -18.83 -4.73
N ILE A 15 -15.74 -19.95 -4.41
CA ILE A 15 -15.93 -20.41 -3.03
C ILE A 15 -14.56 -20.37 -2.34
N PRO A 16 -14.35 -19.48 -1.37
CA PRO A 16 -13.02 -19.32 -0.79
C PRO A 16 -12.65 -20.58 0.01
N SER A 17 -11.39 -20.98 -0.06
CA SER A 17 -10.86 -22.04 0.79
C SER A 17 -11.11 -21.75 2.28
N ALA A 18 -11.07 -22.78 3.13
CA ALA A 18 -11.22 -22.58 4.58
C ALA A 18 -10.18 -21.58 5.13
N ALA A 19 -8.97 -21.58 4.60
CA ALA A 19 -7.92 -20.63 4.95
C ALA A 19 -8.31 -19.19 4.56
N MET A 20 -8.83 -18.98 3.35
CA MET A 20 -9.26 -17.66 2.89
C MET A 20 -10.45 -17.14 3.71
N ARG A 21 -11.39 -18.00 4.09
CA ARG A 21 -12.51 -17.60 4.97
C ARG A 21 -12.01 -17.04 6.31
N ARG A 22 -11.03 -17.69 6.93
CA ARG A 22 -10.40 -17.21 8.18
C ARG A 22 -9.73 -15.86 7.99
N VAL A 23 -9.02 -15.67 6.88
CA VAL A 23 -8.39 -14.39 6.52
C VAL A 23 -9.48 -13.31 6.40
N MET A 24 -10.58 -13.59 5.70
CA MET A 24 -11.66 -12.62 5.51
C MET A 24 -12.40 -12.27 6.81
N GLU A 25 -12.52 -13.19 7.75
CA GLU A 25 -13.03 -12.89 9.11
C GLU A 25 -12.09 -11.93 9.86
N MET A 26 -10.78 -12.16 9.75
CA MET A 26 -9.78 -11.24 10.32
C MET A 26 -9.84 -9.87 9.65
N VAL A 27 -9.98 -9.82 8.31
CA VAL A 27 -10.14 -8.58 7.54
C VAL A 27 -11.30 -7.75 8.09
N LYS A 28 -12.47 -8.33 8.33
CA LYS A 28 -13.64 -7.62 8.88
C LYS A 28 -13.33 -6.91 10.20
N ARG A 29 -12.55 -7.56 11.06
CA ARG A 29 -12.18 -7.01 12.38
C ARG A 29 -11.14 -5.89 12.25
N VAL A 30 -10.10 -6.12 11.46
CA VAL A 30 -8.99 -5.19 11.28
C VAL A 30 -9.38 -3.98 10.43
N ALA A 31 -10.32 -4.17 9.49
CA ALA A 31 -10.81 -3.09 8.64
C ALA A 31 -11.42 -1.91 9.43
N GLN A 32 -12.01 -2.19 10.59
CA GLN A 32 -12.62 -1.17 11.46
C GLN A 32 -11.58 -0.32 12.23
N THR A 33 -10.31 -0.61 12.09
CA THR A 33 -9.20 0.15 12.70
C THR A 33 -8.42 0.90 11.64
N ASP A 34 -7.66 1.92 12.04
CA ASP A 34 -6.73 2.65 11.18
C ASP A 34 -5.32 2.02 11.16
N ALA A 35 -5.14 0.86 11.78
CA ALA A 35 -3.86 0.18 11.83
C ALA A 35 -3.33 -0.11 10.43
N SER A 36 -2.03 0.09 10.23
CA SER A 36 -1.32 -0.41 9.05
C SER A 36 -1.28 -1.93 9.07
N VAL A 37 -1.40 -2.54 7.89
CA VAL A 37 -1.50 -3.99 7.76
C VAL A 37 -0.43 -4.51 6.82
N LEU A 38 0.25 -5.57 7.22
CA LEU A 38 1.15 -6.32 6.36
C LEU A 38 0.48 -7.64 5.95
N VAL A 39 0.22 -7.79 4.66
CA VAL A 39 -0.32 -9.01 4.06
C VAL A 39 0.84 -9.84 3.52
N THR A 40 1.05 -11.02 4.11
CA THR A 40 2.13 -11.92 3.69
C THR A 40 1.56 -13.12 2.94
N GLY A 41 2.27 -13.58 1.93
CA GLY A 41 1.89 -14.75 1.15
C GLY A 41 2.73 -14.90 -0.11
N GLU A 42 2.63 -16.06 -0.76
CA GLU A 42 3.28 -16.28 -2.05
C GLU A 42 2.74 -15.34 -3.12
N SER A 43 3.49 -15.18 -4.22
CA SER A 43 3.02 -14.42 -5.36
C SER A 43 1.75 -15.05 -5.95
N GLY A 44 0.75 -14.22 -6.26
CA GLY A 44 -0.51 -14.70 -6.85
C GLY A 44 -1.54 -15.30 -5.89
N VAL A 45 -1.30 -15.32 -4.56
CA VAL A 45 -2.27 -15.87 -3.57
C VAL A 45 -3.42 -14.91 -3.24
N GLY A 46 -3.53 -13.77 -3.91
CA GLY A 46 -4.63 -12.83 -3.70
C GLY A 46 -4.36 -11.77 -2.63
N LYS A 47 -3.10 -11.38 -2.40
CA LYS A 47 -2.76 -10.29 -1.46
C LYS A 47 -3.50 -8.98 -1.79
N GLU A 48 -3.63 -8.65 -3.06
CA GLU A 48 -4.39 -7.47 -3.51
C GLU A 48 -5.88 -7.58 -3.16
N LEU A 49 -6.48 -8.76 -3.31
CA LEU A 49 -7.88 -9.00 -2.91
C LEU A 49 -8.09 -8.75 -1.41
N VAL A 50 -7.18 -9.22 -0.58
CA VAL A 50 -7.21 -8.99 0.86
C VAL A 50 -7.07 -7.50 1.17
N ALA A 51 -6.16 -6.81 0.52
CA ALA A 51 -5.94 -5.38 0.70
C ALA A 51 -7.16 -4.56 0.26
N ARG A 52 -7.78 -4.90 -0.87
CA ARG A 52 -9.04 -4.29 -1.33
C ARG A 52 -10.17 -4.52 -0.35
N ALA A 53 -10.34 -5.75 0.14
CA ALA A 53 -11.37 -6.06 1.13
C ALA A 53 -11.16 -5.28 2.44
N LEU A 54 -9.91 -5.07 2.87
CA LEU A 54 -9.59 -4.20 4.00
C LEU A 54 -10.07 -2.76 3.78
N HIS A 55 -9.88 -2.22 2.59
CA HIS A 55 -10.32 -0.87 2.24
C HIS A 55 -11.85 -0.79 2.17
N GLU A 56 -12.50 -1.67 1.40
CA GLU A 56 -13.95 -1.68 1.18
C GLU A 56 -14.75 -1.87 2.47
N GLN A 57 -14.21 -2.59 3.44
CA GLN A 57 -14.85 -2.82 4.73
C GLN A 57 -14.40 -1.82 5.82
N SER A 58 -13.56 -0.86 5.49
CA SER A 58 -13.06 0.14 6.44
C SER A 58 -13.94 1.38 6.53
N LEU A 59 -13.65 2.21 7.52
CA LEU A 59 -14.23 3.55 7.63
C LEU A 59 -13.82 4.49 6.48
N ARG A 60 -12.82 4.09 5.67
CA ARG A 60 -12.29 4.83 4.52
C ARG A 60 -12.79 4.30 3.17
N CYS A 61 -13.80 3.46 3.14
CA CYS A 61 -14.29 2.81 1.91
C CYS A 61 -14.77 3.76 0.82
N ASN A 62 -15.19 4.98 1.17
CA ASN A 62 -15.57 6.04 0.24
C ASN A 62 -14.43 7.03 -0.07
N SER A 63 -13.23 6.78 0.46
CA SER A 63 -12.05 7.61 0.25
C SER A 63 -11.17 7.00 -0.85
N PRO A 64 -10.15 7.72 -1.37
CA PRO A 64 -9.31 7.20 -2.43
C PRO A 64 -8.65 5.86 -2.09
N TRP A 65 -8.63 4.98 -3.07
CA TRP A 65 -7.77 3.80 -3.12
C TRP A 65 -6.66 4.03 -4.14
N VAL A 66 -5.43 3.90 -3.71
CA VAL A 66 -4.25 3.99 -4.58
C VAL A 66 -3.39 2.75 -4.35
N ASP A 67 -2.84 2.20 -5.41
CA ASP A 67 -1.96 1.03 -5.35
C ASP A 67 -0.67 1.23 -6.14
N LEU A 68 0.38 0.59 -5.70
CA LEU A 68 1.68 0.55 -6.36
C LEU A 68 2.32 -0.81 -6.16
N ASN A 69 2.77 -1.43 -7.26
CA ASN A 69 3.66 -2.58 -7.19
C ASN A 69 5.13 -2.09 -7.16
N CYS A 70 5.77 -2.22 -6.00
CA CYS A 70 7.14 -1.74 -5.78
C CYS A 70 8.18 -2.52 -6.59
N GLY A 71 7.89 -3.78 -6.97
CA GLY A 71 8.77 -4.61 -7.79
C GLY A 71 8.67 -4.34 -9.29
N ALA A 72 7.65 -3.61 -9.74
CA ALA A 72 7.40 -3.36 -11.17
C ALA A 72 8.18 -2.16 -11.73
N LEU A 73 8.77 -1.31 -10.90
CA LEU A 73 9.46 -0.09 -11.29
C LEU A 73 10.89 -0.08 -10.76
N PRO A 74 11.82 0.60 -11.48
CA PRO A 74 13.13 0.93 -10.94
C PRO A 74 12.99 1.76 -9.65
N GLU A 75 13.92 1.57 -8.71
CA GLU A 75 13.88 2.18 -7.37
C GLU A 75 13.69 3.71 -7.38
N HIS A 76 14.43 4.41 -8.25
CA HIS A 76 14.34 5.87 -8.35
C HIS A 76 12.96 6.35 -8.84
N LEU A 77 12.27 5.53 -9.65
CA LEU A 77 10.89 5.80 -10.08
C LEU A 77 9.91 5.53 -8.95
N VAL A 78 10.13 4.47 -8.15
CA VAL A 78 9.28 4.20 -6.98
C VAL A 78 9.32 5.37 -6.01
N GLU A 79 10.50 5.92 -5.72
CA GLU A 79 10.62 7.08 -4.84
C GLU A 79 9.87 8.29 -5.36
N SER A 80 10.05 8.64 -6.63
CA SER A 80 9.36 9.78 -7.26
C SER A 80 7.86 9.59 -7.36
N GLU A 81 7.39 8.36 -7.59
CA GLU A 81 5.95 8.04 -7.58
C GLU A 81 5.36 8.18 -6.16
N LEU A 82 6.00 7.61 -5.14
CA LEU A 82 5.49 7.64 -3.77
C LEU A 82 5.44 9.04 -3.17
N PHE A 83 6.55 9.78 -3.28
CA PHE A 83 6.74 11.05 -2.58
C PHE A 83 6.49 12.28 -3.45
N GLY A 84 6.40 12.11 -4.78
CA GLY A 84 6.30 13.21 -5.71
C GLY A 84 7.58 14.01 -5.86
N PHE A 85 7.57 14.99 -6.73
CA PHE A 85 8.72 15.84 -6.99
C PHE A 85 8.31 17.27 -7.40
N GLU A 86 9.17 18.21 -7.12
CA GLU A 86 9.06 19.58 -7.60
C GLU A 86 9.72 19.74 -8.96
N LYS A 87 9.26 20.72 -9.74
CA LYS A 87 9.92 21.10 -10.98
C LYS A 87 11.39 21.37 -10.74
N GLY A 88 12.25 20.78 -11.56
CA GLY A 88 13.70 20.93 -11.46
C GLY A 88 14.39 20.00 -10.44
N ALA A 89 13.68 19.10 -9.79
CA ALA A 89 14.24 18.16 -8.80
C ALA A 89 15.30 17.22 -9.40
N PHE A 90 15.16 16.89 -10.67
CA PHE A 90 16.13 16.06 -11.44
C PHE A 90 16.03 16.40 -12.92
N SER A 91 16.96 15.91 -13.73
CA SER A 91 16.92 16.08 -15.19
C SER A 91 15.64 15.43 -15.76
N GLY A 92 14.80 16.22 -16.42
CA GLY A 92 13.50 15.78 -16.95
C GLY A 92 12.29 16.10 -16.05
N ALA A 93 12.50 16.62 -14.83
CA ALA A 93 11.42 17.13 -13.98
C ALA A 93 10.92 18.50 -14.49
N THR A 94 10.17 18.49 -15.59
CA THR A 94 9.69 19.69 -16.27
C THR A 94 8.52 20.39 -15.56
N GLN A 95 7.84 19.65 -14.68
CA GLN A 95 6.71 20.16 -13.88
C GLN A 95 6.68 19.46 -12.51
N THR A 96 5.96 20.03 -11.57
CA THR A 96 5.73 19.44 -10.25
C THR A 96 4.72 18.29 -10.36
N LYS A 97 4.98 17.18 -9.65
CA LYS A 97 4.09 16.03 -9.57
C LYS A 97 3.80 15.67 -8.11
N GLN A 98 2.52 15.52 -7.78
CA GLN A 98 2.10 14.97 -6.49
C GLN A 98 2.47 13.49 -6.38
N GLY A 99 2.87 13.06 -5.19
CA GLY A 99 3.13 11.66 -4.90
C GLY A 99 1.88 10.86 -4.58
N LEU A 100 1.98 9.53 -4.67
CA LEU A 100 0.88 8.63 -4.36
C LEU A 100 0.41 8.74 -2.91
N LEU A 101 1.28 9.08 -1.97
CA LEU A 101 0.92 9.38 -0.58
C LEU A 101 -0.03 10.57 -0.47
N GLU A 102 0.16 11.61 -1.30
CA GLU A 102 -0.77 12.75 -1.34
C GLU A 102 -2.09 12.37 -2.01
N LEU A 103 -2.02 11.63 -3.13
CA LEU A 103 -3.20 11.21 -3.90
C LEU A 103 -4.08 10.23 -3.12
N ALA A 104 -3.49 9.41 -2.25
CA ALA A 104 -4.21 8.48 -1.40
C ALA A 104 -4.93 9.14 -0.21
N HIS A 105 -4.57 10.38 0.13
CA HIS A 105 -5.21 11.13 1.22
C HIS A 105 -6.70 11.44 0.92
N PRO A 106 -7.64 11.19 1.86
CA PRO A 106 -7.52 10.61 3.19
C PRO A 106 -7.83 9.10 3.23
N GLY A 107 -7.55 8.37 2.19
CA GLY A 107 -7.93 6.97 1.97
C GLY A 107 -6.86 5.95 2.32
N THR A 108 -6.62 5.03 1.39
CA THR A 108 -5.72 3.87 1.57
C THR A 108 -4.71 3.80 0.43
N LEU A 109 -3.45 3.56 0.79
CA LEU A 109 -2.37 3.23 -0.14
C LEU A 109 -1.97 1.76 0.05
N PHE A 110 -2.09 0.97 -1.02
CA PHE A 110 -1.60 -0.41 -1.07
C PHE A 110 -0.24 -0.47 -1.76
N LEU A 111 0.75 -1.03 -1.07
CA LEU A 111 2.10 -1.22 -1.58
C LEU A 111 2.37 -2.72 -1.72
N ASP A 112 2.29 -3.25 -2.93
CA ASP A 112 2.64 -4.65 -3.18
C ASP A 112 4.14 -4.82 -3.32
N GLU A 113 4.66 -5.98 -2.91
CA GLU A 113 6.08 -6.36 -2.93
C GLU A 113 6.98 -5.32 -2.24
N ILE A 114 6.58 -4.87 -1.05
CA ILE A 114 7.32 -3.86 -0.27
C ILE A 114 8.74 -4.32 0.09
N GLY A 115 8.98 -5.62 0.13
CA GLY A 115 10.30 -6.20 0.36
C GLY A 115 11.30 -5.96 -0.77
N ASP A 116 10.83 -5.57 -1.96
CA ASP A 116 11.68 -5.24 -3.11
C ASP A 116 12.21 -3.80 -3.05
N LEU A 117 11.71 -2.97 -2.11
CA LEU A 117 12.24 -1.64 -1.87
C LEU A 117 13.60 -1.69 -1.17
N ASP A 118 14.46 -0.74 -1.48
CA ASP A 118 15.68 -0.55 -0.71
C ASP A 118 15.38 -0.14 0.74
N SER A 119 16.33 -0.36 1.62
CA SER A 119 16.17 -0.09 3.05
C SER A 119 15.93 1.39 3.35
N ARG A 120 16.47 2.30 2.54
CA ARG A 120 16.29 3.76 2.73
C ARG A 120 14.86 4.17 2.46
N LEU A 121 14.24 3.65 1.39
CA LEU A 121 12.82 3.90 1.09
C LEU A 121 11.91 3.27 2.13
N GLN A 122 12.22 2.06 2.60
CA GLN A 122 11.46 1.43 3.68
C GLN A 122 11.49 2.28 4.96
N VAL A 123 12.66 2.80 5.37
CA VAL A 123 12.79 3.69 6.52
C VAL A 123 12.03 5.01 6.32
N LYS A 124 12.08 5.58 5.11
CA LYS A 124 11.35 6.80 4.78
C LYS A 124 9.82 6.60 4.89
N LEU A 125 9.32 5.46 4.39
CA LEU A 125 7.92 5.08 4.54
C LEU A 125 7.52 4.86 6.00
N LEU A 126 8.36 4.19 6.77
CA LEU A 126 8.11 3.95 8.20
C LEU A 126 7.94 5.26 8.97
N ARG A 127 8.76 6.26 8.68
CA ARG A 127 8.62 7.60 9.28
C ARG A 127 7.28 8.25 8.95
N VAL A 128 6.80 8.11 7.71
CA VAL A 128 5.47 8.61 7.31
C VAL A 128 4.36 7.87 8.08
N LEU A 129 4.50 6.56 8.26
CA LEU A 129 3.58 5.76 9.08
C LEU A 129 3.53 6.23 10.54
N ASP A 130 4.65 6.63 11.08
CA ASP A 130 4.76 7.20 12.43
C ASP A 130 4.26 8.66 12.52
N GLY A 131 3.68 9.19 11.44
CA GLY A 131 3.12 10.54 11.38
C GLY A 131 4.15 11.65 11.13
N ALA A 132 5.40 11.31 10.83
CA ALA A 132 6.39 12.31 10.47
C ALA A 132 6.08 12.91 9.10
N PRO A 133 6.22 14.24 8.93
CA PRO A 133 6.08 14.87 7.63
C PRO A 133 7.22 14.45 6.69
N TYR A 134 6.94 14.47 5.40
CA TYR A 134 7.95 14.28 4.37
C TYR A 134 7.98 15.47 3.39
N TYR A 135 8.93 15.44 2.47
CA TYR A 135 9.09 16.44 1.40
C TYR A 135 9.06 15.74 0.05
N ARG A 136 8.49 16.39 -0.97
CA ARG A 136 8.70 15.97 -2.34
C ARG A 136 10.19 16.05 -2.69
N LEU A 137 10.62 15.25 -3.66
CA LEU A 137 11.99 15.37 -4.19
C LEU A 137 12.23 16.80 -4.67
N GLY A 138 13.32 17.42 -4.21
CA GLY A 138 13.64 18.83 -4.49
C GLY A 138 12.74 19.86 -3.82
N GLY A 139 11.79 19.44 -2.96
CA GLY A 139 10.84 20.33 -2.30
C GLY A 139 11.24 20.69 -0.87
N LEU A 140 10.71 21.83 -0.41
CA LEU A 140 10.90 22.32 0.97
C LEU A 140 9.60 22.35 1.78
N LYS A 141 8.46 22.09 1.14
CA LYS A 141 7.16 22.08 1.79
C LYS A 141 6.97 20.76 2.53
N LYS A 142 6.63 20.84 3.83
CA LYS A 142 6.25 19.68 4.65
C LYS A 142 4.89 19.17 4.22
N ILE A 143 4.77 17.85 4.06
CA ILE A 143 3.55 17.16 3.68
C ILE A 143 3.28 16.08 4.72
N SER A 144 2.06 16.08 5.28
CA SER A 144 1.63 15.12 6.30
C SER A 144 0.27 14.54 5.89
N PRO A 145 0.26 13.53 5.00
CA PRO A 145 -1.00 12.95 4.56
C PRO A 145 -1.57 12.00 5.63
N ASN A 146 -2.88 12.02 5.78
CA ASN A 146 -3.59 11.02 6.57
C ASN A 146 -3.95 9.84 5.66
N VAL A 147 -3.09 8.83 5.60
CA VAL A 147 -3.23 7.67 4.70
C VAL A 147 -3.06 6.39 5.50
N ARG A 148 -4.00 5.45 5.31
CA ARG A 148 -3.83 4.09 5.81
C ARG A 148 -2.94 3.32 4.83
N ILE A 149 -1.87 2.70 5.32
CA ILE A 149 -1.00 1.87 4.49
C ILE A 149 -1.32 0.39 4.70
N VAL A 150 -1.53 -0.30 3.59
CA VAL A 150 -1.58 -1.76 3.52
C VAL A 150 -0.42 -2.20 2.65
N ALA A 151 0.43 -3.08 3.16
CA ALA A 151 1.60 -3.57 2.44
C ALA A 151 1.47 -5.06 2.14
N GLY A 152 1.88 -5.47 0.94
CA GLY A 152 2.01 -6.86 0.54
C GLY A 152 3.48 -7.26 0.43
N THR A 153 3.83 -8.46 0.87
CA THR A 153 5.17 -9.02 0.68
C THR A 153 5.14 -10.54 0.53
N ARG A 154 6.16 -11.07 -0.11
CA ARG A 154 6.36 -12.53 -0.17
C ARG A 154 6.94 -13.04 1.14
N ILE A 155 6.51 -14.23 1.53
CA ILE A 155 7.22 -14.99 2.57
C ILE A 155 8.43 -15.63 1.89
N MET A 156 9.62 -15.14 2.19
CA MET A 156 10.83 -15.89 1.84
C MET A 156 10.92 -17.10 2.74
N SER A 157 10.67 -18.29 2.20
CA SER A 157 10.99 -19.53 2.89
C SER A 157 12.51 -19.59 3.05
N VAL A 158 12.99 -19.41 4.25
CA VAL A 158 14.39 -19.72 4.57
C VAL A 158 14.53 -21.23 4.44
N SER A 159 15.03 -21.70 3.30
CA SER A 159 15.43 -23.10 3.18
C SER A 159 16.55 -23.31 4.21
N ARG A 160 16.24 -24.02 5.30
CA ARG A 160 17.26 -24.52 6.20
C ARG A 160 18.19 -25.41 5.37
N ARG A 161 19.34 -24.90 4.96
CA ARG A 161 20.44 -25.75 4.53
C ARG A 161 20.83 -26.59 5.75
N ARG A 162 20.40 -27.87 5.75
CA ARG A 162 20.96 -28.86 6.67
C ARG A 162 22.38 -29.08 6.19
N HIS A 163 23.34 -28.73 7.03
CA HIS A 163 24.71 -29.25 6.97
C HIS A 163 24.71 -30.65 7.58
#